data_417fd54d73b6e5a87a7486f597873f85
#
_entry.id   417fd54d73b6e5a87a7486f597873f85
#
_cell.length_a   1.000
_cell.length_b   1.000
_cell.length_c   1.000
_cell.angle_alpha   90.00
_cell.angle_beta   90.00
_cell.angle_gamma   90.00
#
_symmetry.space_group_name_H-M   'P 1'
#
loop_
_entity.id
_entity.type
_entity.pdbx_description
1 polymer ?
#
loop_
_entity_poly.entity_id
_entity_poly.type
_entity_poly.pdbx_seq_one_letter_code
_entity_poly.pdbx_strand_id
1 'polypeptide(L)'
;MKVVIATSNKGKLKEFETLLAPLNWQFYSLKDLGIDSPIEDGASFYENALIKAKHAATISGYPAIADDSGLCVDSLNGAPGIKSARYAGKNSSDADNNLKLLKSLENRNQRNAAFVACLVFFDPNSNE
;
A
#
# COMPACT_ATOMS: atom_id res chain seq x y z
N MET A 1 1.96 10.55 20.75
CA MET A 1 0.80 9.86 20.17
C MET A 1 1.20 8.46 19.78
N LYS A 2 0.33 7.51 19.99
CA LYS A 2 0.52 6.12 19.54
C LYS A 2 -0.16 5.96 18.19
N VAL A 3 0.59 5.47 17.20
CA VAL A 3 0.10 5.35 15.81
C VAL A 3 0.50 3.99 15.26
N VAL A 4 -0.44 3.33 14.58
CA VAL A 4 -0.20 2.05 13.90
C VAL A 4 0.22 2.33 12.46
N ILE A 5 1.32 1.72 12.03
CA ILE A 5 1.71 1.70 10.62
C ILE A 5 1.14 0.41 10.02
N ALA A 6 0.07 0.55 9.24
CA ALA A 6 -0.73 -0.56 8.74
C ALA A 6 -0.13 -1.14 7.45
N THR A 7 1.06 -1.69 7.56
CA THR A 7 1.72 -2.36 6.45
C THR A 7 2.35 -3.68 6.92
N SER A 8 2.31 -4.70 6.08
CA SER A 8 3.05 -5.95 6.29
C SER A 8 4.44 -5.92 5.65
N ASN A 9 4.75 -4.87 4.92
CA ASN A 9 6.04 -4.70 4.25
C ASN A 9 7.06 -4.09 5.21
N LYS A 10 8.09 -4.85 5.58
CA LYS A 10 9.12 -4.42 6.53
C LYS A 10 9.91 -3.21 6.05
N GLY A 11 10.14 -3.11 4.74
CA GLY A 11 10.84 -1.97 4.15
C GLY A 11 10.04 -0.67 4.29
N LYS A 12 8.74 -0.73 4.00
CA LYS A 12 7.84 0.41 4.17
C LYS A 12 7.71 0.82 5.63
N LEU A 13 7.60 -0.15 6.53
CA LEU A 13 7.54 0.12 7.97
C LEU A 13 8.75 0.95 8.41
N LYS A 14 9.94 0.53 8.01
CA LYS A 14 11.18 1.22 8.35
C LYS A 14 11.24 2.62 7.74
N GLU A 15 10.78 2.77 6.48
CA GLU A 15 10.73 4.07 5.83
C GLU A 15 9.80 5.03 6.56
N PHE A 16 8.61 4.58 6.97
CA PHE A 16 7.68 5.40 7.74
C PHE A 16 8.27 5.81 9.09
N GLU A 17 8.88 4.88 9.81
CA GLU A 17 9.51 5.18 11.09
C GLU A 17 10.60 6.24 10.94
N THR A 18 11.41 6.16 9.89
CA THR A 18 12.46 7.13 9.62
C THR A 18 11.89 8.50 9.26
N LEU A 19 10.91 8.54 8.35
CA LEU A 19 10.32 9.79 7.88
C LEU A 19 9.53 10.51 8.97
N LEU A 20 8.90 9.77 9.86
CA LEU A 20 8.03 10.33 10.90
C LEU A 20 8.72 10.46 12.26
N ALA A 21 9.99 10.08 12.35
CA ALA A 21 10.76 10.19 13.59
C ALA A 21 10.72 11.59 14.22
N PRO A 22 10.78 12.70 13.44
CA PRO A 22 10.71 14.05 14.02
C PRO A 22 9.42 14.36 14.78
N LEU A 23 8.35 13.61 14.56
CA LEU A 23 7.08 13.82 15.25
C LEU A 23 7.08 13.28 16.69
N ASN A 24 8.07 12.48 17.05
CA ASN A 24 8.18 11.82 18.36
C ASN A 24 6.95 10.98 18.73
N TRP A 25 6.28 10.41 17.73
CA TRP A 25 5.18 9.50 17.94
C TRP A 25 5.71 8.09 18.23
N GLN A 26 4.95 7.32 18.98
CA GLN A 26 5.25 5.93 19.23
C GLN A 26 4.55 5.07 18.17
N PHE A 27 5.32 4.31 17.38
CA PHE A 27 4.80 3.54 16.27
C PHE A 27 4.70 2.05 16.63
N TYR A 28 3.64 1.43 16.16
CA TYR A 28 3.42 -0.01 16.25
C TYR A 28 3.18 -0.57 14.86
N SER A 29 3.72 -1.76 14.59
CA SER A 29 3.38 -2.50 13.38
C SER A 29 2.14 -3.36 13.60
N LEU A 30 1.54 -3.87 12.53
CA LEU A 30 0.45 -4.84 12.63
C LEU A 30 0.89 -6.07 13.41
N LYS A 31 2.13 -6.54 13.19
CA LYS A 31 2.68 -7.68 13.88
C LYS A 31 2.81 -7.45 15.38
N ASP A 32 3.25 -6.26 15.79
CA ASP A 32 3.37 -5.89 17.21
C ASP A 32 2.05 -6.03 17.95
N LEU A 33 0.94 -5.76 17.27
CA LEU A 33 -0.40 -5.77 17.84
C LEU A 33 -1.19 -7.05 17.52
N GLY A 34 -0.60 -7.99 16.79
CA GLY A 34 -1.26 -9.23 16.41
C GLY A 34 -2.45 -9.03 15.47
N ILE A 35 -2.39 -8.02 14.61
CA ILE A 35 -3.47 -7.69 13.68
C ILE A 35 -3.15 -8.28 12.31
N ASP A 36 -4.09 -9.09 11.79
CA ASP A 36 -3.97 -9.63 10.43
C ASP A 36 -4.31 -8.56 9.39
N SER A 37 -3.71 -8.67 8.22
CA SER A 37 -4.00 -7.77 7.11
C SER A 37 -5.41 -8.00 6.56
N PRO A 38 -6.17 -6.94 6.26
CA PRO A 38 -7.50 -7.09 5.67
C PRO A 38 -7.40 -7.44 4.18
N ILE A 39 -8.54 -7.84 3.60
CA ILE A 39 -8.65 -8.03 2.16
C ILE A 39 -8.68 -6.65 1.49
N GLU A 40 -7.81 -6.44 0.51
CA GLU A 40 -7.72 -5.20 -0.26
C GLU A 40 -8.52 -5.37 -1.56
N ASP A 41 -9.82 -5.14 -1.48
CA ASP A 41 -10.76 -5.29 -2.60
C ASP A 41 -11.28 -3.95 -3.13
N GLY A 42 -10.61 -2.86 -2.79
CA GLY A 42 -10.95 -1.54 -3.30
C GLY A 42 -10.61 -1.38 -4.78
N ALA A 43 -11.26 -0.41 -5.43
CA ALA A 43 -11.09 -0.12 -6.84
C ALA A 43 -10.05 0.96 -7.12
N SER A 44 -9.43 1.52 -6.09
CA SER A 44 -8.42 2.57 -6.21
C SER A 44 -7.35 2.42 -5.13
N PHE A 45 -6.22 3.10 -5.32
CA PHE A 45 -5.19 3.18 -4.29
C PHE A 45 -5.74 3.78 -2.99
N TYR A 46 -6.55 4.83 -3.10
CA TYR A 46 -7.16 5.46 -1.93
C TYR A 46 -8.05 4.49 -1.17
N GLU A 47 -8.92 3.78 -1.87
CA GLU A 47 -9.82 2.81 -1.23
C GLU A 47 -9.06 1.71 -0.51
N ASN A 48 -8.02 1.17 -1.12
CA ASN A 48 -7.20 0.12 -0.50
C ASN A 48 -6.41 0.66 0.70
N ALA A 49 -5.85 1.85 0.60
CA ALA A 49 -5.16 2.48 1.73
C ALA A 49 -6.13 2.74 2.89
N LEU A 50 -7.33 3.23 2.59
CA LEU A 50 -8.36 3.47 3.59
C LEU A 50 -8.81 2.17 4.28
N ILE A 51 -9.01 1.10 3.52
CA ILE A 51 -9.37 -0.22 4.07
C ILE A 51 -8.32 -0.65 5.10
N LYS A 52 -7.05 -0.54 4.76
CA LYS A 52 -5.95 -0.93 5.66
C LYS A 52 -5.89 -0.05 6.91
N ALA A 53 -5.95 1.26 6.74
CA ALA A 53 -5.87 2.20 7.86
C ALA A 53 -7.06 2.05 8.80
N LYS A 54 -8.26 1.99 8.26
CA LYS A 54 -9.50 1.85 9.04
C LYS A 54 -9.53 0.53 9.81
N HIS A 55 -9.13 -0.56 9.17
CA HIS A 55 -9.06 -1.89 9.80
C HIS A 55 -8.12 -1.87 11.01
N ALA A 56 -6.90 -1.37 10.84
CA ALA A 56 -5.92 -1.30 11.91
C ALA A 56 -6.36 -0.38 13.04
N ALA A 57 -6.92 0.79 12.71
CA ALA A 57 -7.38 1.75 13.70
C ALA A 57 -8.57 1.22 14.50
N THR A 58 -9.51 0.56 13.85
CA THR A 58 -10.70 0.00 14.49
C THR A 58 -10.33 -1.09 15.49
N ILE A 59 -9.42 -1.99 15.13
CA ILE A 59 -9.00 -3.09 16.00
C ILE A 59 -8.11 -2.59 17.14
N SER A 60 -7.17 -1.70 16.86
CA SER A 60 -6.20 -1.23 17.86
C SER A 60 -6.73 -0.13 18.77
N GLY A 61 -7.68 0.66 18.29
CA GLY A 61 -8.15 1.87 18.98
C GLY A 61 -7.20 3.06 18.82
N TYR A 62 -6.14 2.92 18.03
CA TYR A 62 -5.16 3.98 17.77
C TYR A 62 -5.32 4.53 16.36
N PRO A 63 -4.91 5.78 16.10
CA PRO A 63 -4.77 6.25 14.73
C PRO A 63 -3.85 5.34 13.92
N ALA A 64 -4.13 5.20 12.64
CA ALA A 64 -3.35 4.34 11.75
C ALA A 64 -2.99 5.06 10.47
N ILE A 65 -1.79 4.78 9.97
CA ILE A 65 -1.30 5.22 8.67
C ILE A 65 -1.20 4.00 7.77
N ALA A 66 -1.72 4.11 6.56
CA ALA A 66 -1.55 3.10 5.53
C ALA A 66 -1.25 3.75 4.19
N ASP A 67 -0.61 3.01 3.32
CA ASP A 67 -0.43 3.41 1.94
C ASP A 67 -0.88 2.29 1.02
N ASP A 68 -1.21 2.67 -0.20
CA ASP A 68 -1.29 1.74 -1.31
C ASP A 68 -0.61 2.39 -2.50
N SER A 69 0.20 1.62 -3.21
CA SER A 69 1.04 2.14 -4.27
C SER A 69 1.21 1.11 -5.38
N GLY A 70 1.56 1.60 -6.56
CA GLY A 70 1.81 0.72 -7.68
C GLY A 70 2.29 1.48 -8.90
N LEU A 71 2.66 0.70 -9.93
CA LEU A 71 3.12 1.19 -11.21
C LEU A 71 1.93 1.31 -12.16
N CYS A 72 1.77 2.49 -12.76
CA CYS A 72 0.74 2.74 -13.77
C CYS A 72 1.41 3.02 -15.10
N VAL A 73 1.11 2.20 -16.11
CA VAL A 73 1.69 2.32 -17.45
C VAL A 73 0.64 2.86 -18.41
N ASP A 74 0.95 3.98 -19.07
CA ASP A 74 -0.02 4.69 -19.92
C ASP A 74 -0.55 3.81 -21.07
N SER A 75 0.32 3.11 -21.77
CA SER A 75 -0.09 2.26 -22.89
C SER A 75 -0.89 1.02 -22.49
N LEU A 76 -0.97 0.73 -21.20
CA LEU A 76 -1.76 -0.36 -20.64
C LEU A 76 -2.97 0.15 -19.87
N ASN A 77 -3.41 1.38 -20.13
CA ASN A 77 -4.54 2.03 -19.47
C ASN A 77 -4.38 2.09 -17.94
N GLY A 78 -3.13 2.30 -17.47
CA GLY A 78 -2.82 2.40 -16.06
C GLY A 78 -2.49 1.08 -15.37
N ALA A 79 -2.57 -0.05 -16.08
CA ALA A 79 -2.16 -1.33 -15.50
C ALA A 79 -0.63 -1.35 -15.29
N PRO A 80 -0.12 -2.12 -14.34
CA PRO A 80 -0.81 -2.96 -13.37
C PRO A 80 -1.57 -2.22 -12.25
N GLY A 81 -1.26 -0.95 -11.96
CA GLY A 81 -2.01 -0.14 -11.00
C GLY A 81 -2.13 -0.80 -9.64
N ILE A 82 -3.36 -0.90 -9.11
CA ILE A 82 -3.62 -1.50 -7.80
C ILE A 82 -3.23 -2.99 -7.72
N LYS A 83 -3.02 -3.63 -8.86
CA LYS A 83 -2.62 -5.05 -8.93
C LYS A 83 -1.12 -5.23 -9.07
N SER A 84 -0.32 -4.18 -8.88
CA SER A 84 1.14 -4.24 -9.13
C SER A 84 1.82 -5.38 -8.39
N ALA A 85 1.50 -5.61 -7.12
CA ALA A 85 2.11 -6.67 -6.33
C ALA A 85 1.66 -8.08 -6.72
N ARG A 86 0.57 -8.21 -7.47
CA ARG A 86 -0.03 -9.49 -7.86
C ARG A 86 -0.38 -9.54 -9.35
N TYR A 87 0.34 -8.78 -10.17
CA TYR A 87 0.02 -8.63 -11.59
C TYR A 87 0.05 -9.97 -12.34
N ALA A 88 1.01 -10.83 -12.02
CA ALA A 88 1.13 -12.16 -12.63
C ALA A 88 0.25 -13.22 -11.94
N GLY A 89 -0.47 -12.85 -10.88
CA GLY A 89 -1.35 -13.74 -10.15
C GLY A 89 -1.17 -13.64 -8.64
N LYS A 90 -2.03 -14.34 -7.91
CA LYS A 90 -1.95 -14.41 -6.45
C LYS A 90 -0.63 -15.07 -6.03
N ASN A 91 0.05 -14.48 -5.05
CA ASN A 91 1.35 -14.96 -4.56
C ASN A 91 2.49 -14.92 -5.58
N SER A 92 2.36 -14.10 -6.64
CA SER A 92 3.44 -13.93 -7.61
C SER A 92 4.60 -13.14 -6.99
N SER A 93 5.82 -13.43 -7.46
CA SER A 93 7.02 -12.69 -7.09
C SER A 93 7.14 -11.40 -7.90
N ASP A 94 8.03 -10.51 -7.47
CA ASP A 94 8.36 -9.31 -8.25
C ASP A 94 8.90 -9.69 -9.63
N ALA A 95 9.71 -10.75 -9.72
CA ALA A 95 10.22 -11.24 -11.00
C ALA A 95 9.10 -11.69 -11.93
N ASP A 96 8.10 -12.42 -11.40
CA ASP A 96 6.93 -12.84 -12.17
C ASP A 96 6.14 -11.65 -12.69
N ASN A 97 5.93 -10.66 -11.83
CA ASN A 97 5.19 -9.45 -12.18
C ASN A 97 5.92 -8.65 -13.27
N ASN A 98 7.23 -8.53 -13.16
CA ASN A 98 8.07 -7.84 -14.15
C ASN A 98 8.04 -8.56 -15.51
N LEU A 99 8.11 -9.89 -15.51
CA LEU A 99 8.03 -10.67 -16.75
C LEU A 99 6.68 -10.47 -17.45
N LYS A 100 5.59 -10.50 -16.71
CA LYS A 100 4.26 -10.25 -17.29
C LYS A 100 4.16 -8.84 -17.84
N LEU A 101 4.70 -7.85 -17.12
CA LEU A 101 4.70 -6.46 -17.56
C LEU A 101 5.47 -6.29 -18.87
N LEU A 102 6.67 -6.84 -18.94
CA LEU A 102 7.51 -6.77 -20.16
C LEU A 102 6.81 -7.44 -21.33
N LYS A 103 6.17 -8.58 -21.11
CA LYS A 103 5.41 -9.27 -22.15
C LYS A 103 4.21 -8.45 -22.62
N SER A 104 3.52 -7.78 -21.71
CA SER A 104 2.41 -6.90 -22.04
C SER A 104 2.85 -5.69 -22.85
N LEU A 105 4.13 -5.28 -22.76
CA LEU A 105 4.70 -4.15 -23.47
C LEU A 105 5.36 -4.54 -24.79
N GLU A 106 5.38 -5.81 -25.17
CA GLU A 106 5.91 -6.25 -26.46
C GLU A 106 5.20 -5.50 -27.58
N ASN A 107 5.99 -5.02 -28.56
CA ASN A 107 5.51 -4.27 -29.72
C ASN A 107 4.84 -2.92 -29.38
N ARG A 108 5.00 -2.42 -28.16
CA ARG A 108 4.54 -1.09 -27.78
C ARG A 108 5.71 -0.11 -27.74
N ASN A 109 5.55 1.01 -28.44
CA ASN A 109 6.58 2.06 -28.51
C ASN A 109 6.46 3.01 -27.31
N GLN A 110 5.24 3.31 -26.86
CA GLN A 110 5.03 4.15 -25.72
C GLN A 110 5.16 3.33 -24.44
N ARG A 111 6.10 3.73 -23.58
CA ARG A 111 6.38 3.02 -22.32
C ARG A 111 6.41 3.95 -21.12
N ASN A 112 5.72 5.09 -21.24
CA ASN A 112 5.61 6.03 -20.12
C ASN A 112 4.87 5.38 -18.96
N ALA A 113 5.43 5.55 -17.77
CA ALA A 113 4.89 4.97 -16.56
C ALA A 113 5.11 5.93 -15.39
N ALA A 114 4.25 5.83 -14.39
CA ALA A 114 4.39 6.55 -13.14
C ALA A 114 4.19 5.60 -11.98
N PHE A 115 5.00 5.74 -10.94
CA PHE A 115 4.76 5.09 -9.67
C PHE A 115 3.85 5.97 -8.85
N VAL A 116 2.68 5.45 -8.47
CA VAL A 116 1.65 6.20 -7.75
C VAL A 116 1.53 5.65 -6.34
N ALA A 117 1.48 6.53 -5.36
CA ALA A 117 1.29 6.15 -3.96
C ALA A 117 0.19 7.03 -3.35
N CYS A 118 -0.65 6.41 -2.54
CA CYS A 118 -1.67 7.10 -1.77
C CYS A 118 -1.48 6.80 -0.29
N LEU A 119 -1.39 7.83 0.53
CA LEU A 119 -1.27 7.73 1.98
C LEU A 119 -2.58 8.12 2.64
N VAL A 120 -2.99 7.35 3.63
CA VAL A 120 -4.18 7.64 4.44
C VAL A 120 -3.80 7.61 5.92
N PHE A 121 -4.16 8.66 6.63
CA PHE A 121 -4.14 8.71 8.10
C PHE A 121 -5.58 8.64 8.58
N PHE A 122 -5.90 7.64 9.38
CA PHE A 122 -7.25 7.45 9.92
C PHE A 122 -7.21 7.47 11.43
N ASP A 123 -8.01 8.37 12.03
CA ASP A 123 -8.17 8.46 13.47
C ASP A 123 -9.53 7.88 13.87
N PRO A 124 -9.57 6.79 14.67
CA PRO A 124 -10.84 6.16 15.03
C PRO A 124 -11.72 7.03 15.94
N ASN A 125 -11.15 8.07 16.53
CA ASN A 125 -11.88 9.01 17.39
C ASN A 125 -12.37 10.25 16.64
N SER A 126 -12.10 10.32 15.35
CA SER A 126 -12.54 11.41 14.46
C SER A 126 -13.48 10.85 13.40
N ASN A 127 -14.53 11.58 13.05
CA ASN A 127 -15.45 11.19 11.99
C ASN A 127 -15.04 11.76 10.62
N GLU A 128 -13.84 12.31 10.54
CA GLU A 128 -13.30 12.91 9.31
C GLU A 128 -12.28 12.01 8.63
#